data_1fa6f2e0d024acf9bb971f9dc525f65a
#
_entry.id   1fa6f2e0d024acf9bb971f9dc525f65a
#
_cell.length_a   1.000
_cell.length_b   1.000
_cell.length_c   1.000
_cell.angle_alpha   90.00
_cell.angle_beta   90.00
_cell.angle_gamma   90.00
#
_symmetry.space_group_name_H-M   'P 1'
#
loop_
_entity.id
_entity.type
_entity.pdbx_description
1 polymer ?
#
loop_
_entity_poly.entity_id
_entity_poly.type
_entity_poly.pdbx_seq_one_letter_code
_entity_poly.pdbx_strand_id
1 'polypeptide(L)'
;MLVPFLIMLREGIEAALIVGIVASYLKQTGRGAWMPAVWVGILLAVALSLFVGAGLQMVSAQFPQKAQEFFEALVGFIAVIVLSSMVFWMRKAARSIKSELHTSIDDALAHSSEQGAALVAMVFFAVAREGLESVFFLLAIFQQSANSDAPLGALLGILVSIGLGYGIYAGGVRLNLKRFFYWTGLFILVVAAGILAGSLRHLHEAGVWNSLQTVVFDLSNVLPVSSAFGTLLSGMFGYQDMPTLGEIIAYVVFLAVSLFFFLRPAQRQTAAAASRPTH
;
A
#
# COMPACT_ATOMS: atom_id res chain seq x y z
N MET A 1 -12.98 -8.99 -3.65
CA MET A 1 -12.35 -9.61 -2.45
C MET A 1 -10.83 -9.75 -2.55
N LEU A 2 -10.24 -10.33 -3.61
CA LEU A 2 -8.81 -10.69 -3.63
C LEU A 2 -7.86 -9.49 -3.56
N VAL A 3 -8.13 -8.40 -4.30
CA VAL A 3 -7.24 -7.22 -4.32
C VAL A 3 -7.18 -6.52 -2.96
N PRO A 4 -8.31 -6.13 -2.33
CA PRO A 4 -8.28 -5.56 -0.99
C PRO A 4 -7.63 -6.51 0.02
N PHE A 5 -7.86 -7.83 -0.09
CA PHE A 5 -7.21 -8.84 0.74
C PHE A 5 -5.68 -8.79 0.62
N LEU A 6 -5.14 -8.83 -0.61
CA LEU A 6 -3.68 -8.86 -0.83
C LEU A 6 -3.00 -7.56 -0.41
N ILE A 7 -3.65 -6.43 -0.64
CA ILE A 7 -3.13 -5.14 -0.20
C ILE A 7 -3.12 -5.07 1.33
N MET A 8 -4.25 -5.35 1.98
CA MET A 8 -4.32 -5.32 3.44
C MET A 8 -3.44 -6.39 4.11
N LEU A 9 -3.28 -7.54 3.48
CA LEU A 9 -2.32 -8.55 3.93
C LEU A 9 -0.90 -8.01 3.90
N ARG A 10 -0.53 -7.32 2.83
CA ARG A 10 0.80 -6.77 2.66
C ARG A 10 1.07 -5.64 3.65
N GLU A 11 0.20 -4.62 3.69
CA GLU A 11 0.34 -3.48 4.61
C GLU A 11 0.33 -3.96 6.08
N GLY A 12 -0.56 -4.90 6.38
CA GLY A 12 -0.62 -5.49 7.71
C GLY A 12 0.64 -6.30 8.09
N ILE A 13 1.29 -6.99 7.15
CA ILE A 13 2.59 -7.63 7.39
C ILE A 13 3.67 -6.57 7.62
N GLU A 14 3.68 -5.45 6.87
CA GLU A 14 4.64 -4.36 7.06
C GLU A 14 4.48 -3.74 8.46
N ALA A 15 3.27 -3.39 8.85
CA ALA A 15 2.98 -2.90 10.20
C ALA A 15 3.36 -3.93 11.28
N ALA A 16 3.03 -5.21 11.08
CA ALA A 16 3.39 -6.28 12.02
C ALA A 16 4.91 -6.49 12.15
N LEU A 17 5.67 -6.31 11.06
CA LEU A 17 7.12 -6.35 11.09
C LEU A 17 7.71 -5.18 11.90
N ILE A 18 7.20 -3.97 11.69
CA ILE A 18 7.62 -2.78 12.46
C ILE A 18 7.39 -3.04 13.95
N VAL A 19 6.16 -3.39 14.32
CA VAL A 19 5.77 -3.67 15.71
C VAL A 19 6.58 -4.84 16.29
N GLY A 20 6.74 -5.91 15.53
CA GLY A 20 7.48 -7.10 15.94
C GLY A 20 8.97 -6.81 16.19
N ILE A 21 9.62 -5.99 15.34
CA ILE A 21 11.01 -5.57 15.53
C ILE A 21 11.14 -4.71 16.79
N VAL A 22 10.26 -3.71 16.96
CA VAL A 22 10.25 -2.83 18.13
C VAL A 22 10.04 -3.64 19.41
N ALA A 23 9.03 -4.51 19.47
CA ALA A 23 8.72 -5.35 20.62
C ALA A 23 9.87 -6.31 20.96
N SER A 24 10.45 -6.96 19.93
CA SER A 24 11.59 -7.86 20.12
C SER A 24 12.84 -7.12 20.63
N TYR A 25 13.11 -5.94 20.12
CA TYR A 25 14.26 -5.12 20.53
C TYR A 25 14.11 -4.66 21.99
N LEU A 26 12.95 -4.14 22.38
CA LEU A 26 12.66 -3.75 23.76
C LEU A 26 12.81 -4.93 24.73
N LYS A 27 12.39 -6.12 24.34
CA LYS A 27 12.54 -7.33 25.13
C LYS A 27 14.00 -7.76 25.26
N GLN A 28 14.78 -7.73 24.16
CA GLN A 28 16.18 -8.12 24.14
C GLN A 28 17.09 -7.16 24.93
N THR A 29 16.74 -5.88 24.96
CA THR A 29 17.50 -4.83 25.68
C THR A 29 17.05 -4.65 27.15
N GLY A 30 16.14 -5.52 27.64
CA GLY A 30 15.61 -5.43 29.02
C GLY A 30 14.66 -4.25 29.24
N ARG A 31 14.24 -3.56 28.20
CA ARG A 31 13.37 -2.39 28.23
C ARG A 31 11.89 -2.74 28.05
N GLY A 32 11.47 -3.93 28.41
CA GLY A 32 10.09 -4.43 28.26
C GLY A 32 9.03 -3.60 29.00
N ALA A 33 9.41 -2.81 29.99
CA ALA A 33 8.53 -1.86 30.68
C ALA A 33 7.91 -0.81 29.75
N TRP A 34 8.53 -0.53 28.59
CA TRP A 34 8.03 0.41 27.60
C TRP A 34 7.00 -0.18 26.62
N MET A 35 6.65 -1.45 26.72
CA MET A 35 5.66 -2.10 25.85
C MET A 35 4.28 -1.41 25.86
N PRO A 36 3.75 -0.87 26.97
CA PRO A 36 2.51 -0.09 26.95
C PRO A 36 2.59 1.14 26.05
N ALA A 37 3.73 1.81 25.97
CA ALA A 37 3.92 2.96 25.06
C ALA A 37 3.81 2.54 23.59
N VAL A 38 4.33 1.36 23.22
CA VAL A 38 4.17 0.80 21.87
C VAL A 38 2.70 0.61 21.52
N TRP A 39 1.91 0.02 22.44
CA TRP A 39 0.48 -0.18 22.22
C TRP A 39 -0.29 1.14 22.11
N VAL A 40 0.05 2.15 22.89
CA VAL A 40 -0.55 3.48 22.78
C VAL A 40 -0.27 4.06 21.40
N GLY A 41 0.98 3.99 20.91
CA GLY A 41 1.34 4.45 19.57
C GLY A 41 0.54 3.75 18.46
N ILE A 42 0.39 2.41 18.55
CA ILE A 42 -0.40 1.61 17.60
C ILE A 42 -1.87 2.04 17.63
N LEU A 43 -2.49 2.13 18.81
CA LEU A 43 -3.91 2.48 18.94
C LEU A 43 -4.20 3.87 18.41
N LEU A 44 -3.33 4.84 18.67
CA LEU A 44 -3.45 6.19 18.12
C LEU A 44 -3.32 6.20 16.59
N ALA A 45 -2.40 5.41 16.03
CA ALA A 45 -2.23 5.29 14.59
C ALA A 45 -3.46 4.67 13.91
N VAL A 46 -4.00 3.59 14.48
CA VAL A 46 -5.23 2.95 14.00
C VAL A 46 -6.41 3.91 14.09
N ALA A 47 -6.57 4.61 15.21
CA ALA A 47 -7.64 5.60 15.39
C ALA A 47 -7.55 6.72 14.34
N LEU A 48 -6.34 7.26 14.10
CA LEU A 48 -6.12 8.27 13.06
C LEU A 48 -6.50 7.75 11.68
N SER A 49 -6.06 6.55 11.32
CA SER A 49 -6.34 5.96 10.01
C SER A 49 -7.83 5.75 9.78
N LEU A 50 -8.55 5.24 10.79
CA LEU A 50 -9.99 5.08 10.74
C LEU A 50 -10.71 6.42 10.64
N PHE A 51 -10.28 7.43 11.40
CA PHE A 51 -10.86 8.77 11.35
C PHE A 51 -10.67 9.43 9.99
N VAL A 52 -9.46 9.34 9.42
CA VAL A 52 -9.17 9.87 8.07
C VAL A 52 -9.99 9.14 7.02
N GLY A 53 -10.05 7.79 7.07
CA GLY A 53 -10.82 6.99 6.13
C GLY A 53 -12.31 7.30 6.17
N ALA A 54 -12.91 7.34 7.37
CA ALA A 54 -14.31 7.69 7.55
C ALA A 54 -14.58 9.15 7.11
N GLY A 55 -13.70 10.09 7.45
CA GLY A 55 -13.82 11.48 7.06
C GLY A 55 -13.80 11.67 5.55
N LEU A 56 -12.85 11.05 4.84
CA LEU A 56 -12.78 11.10 3.38
C LEU A 56 -14.04 10.50 2.72
N GLN A 57 -14.53 9.38 3.24
CA GLN A 57 -15.76 8.74 2.75
C GLN A 57 -16.99 9.61 2.95
N MET A 58 -17.11 10.24 4.12
CA MET A 58 -18.25 11.15 4.41
C MET A 58 -18.22 12.40 3.55
N VAL A 59 -17.05 12.98 3.33
CA VAL A 59 -16.89 14.18 2.49
C VAL A 59 -17.19 13.86 1.03
N SER A 60 -16.68 12.75 0.50
CA SER A 60 -16.93 12.35 -0.89
C SER A 60 -18.41 12.11 -1.18
N ALA A 61 -19.16 11.53 -0.23
CA ALA A 61 -20.58 11.27 -0.37
C ALA A 61 -21.48 12.54 -0.43
N GLN A 62 -20.95 13.70 -0.05
CA GLN A 62 -21.67 14.98 -0.08
C GLN A 62 -21.43 15.78 -1.36
N PHE A 63 -20.50 15.37 -2.19
CA PHE A 63 -20.19 16.09 -3.41
C PHE A 63 -21.26 15.90 -4.50
N PRO A 64 -21.57 16.95 -5.31
CA PRO A 64 -22.26 16.76 -6.58
C PRO A 64 -21.52 15.76 -7.46
N GLN A 65 -22.24 15.00 -8.29
CA GLN A 65 -21.68 13.89 -9.09
C GLN A 65 -20.36 14.24 -9.79
N LYS A 66 -20.29 15.36 -10.52
CA LYS A 66 -19.05 15.78 -11.21
C LYS A 66 -17.86 16.04 -10.28
N ALA A 67 -18.15 16.60 -9.09
CA ALA A 67 -17.10 16.86 -8.10
C ALA A 67 -16.68 15.56 -7.41
N GLN A 68 -17.60 14.63 -7.24
CA GLN A 68 -17.31 13.29 -6.73
C GLN A 68 -16.40 12.55 -7.71
N GLU A 69 -16.73 12.51 -9.01
CA GLU A 69 -15.91 11.89 -10.05
C GLU A 69 -14.49 12.50 -10.10
N PHE A 70 -14.40 13.83 -10.01
CA PHE A 70 -13.09 14.50 -9.95
C PHE A 70 -12.29 14.12 -8.70
N PHE A 71 -12.95 14.02 -7.55
CA PHE A 71 -12.33 13.58 -6.29
C PHE A 71 -11.84 12.13 -6.39
N GLU A 72 -12.64 11.24 -6.98
CA GLU A 72 -12.30 9.83 -7.19
C GLU A 72 -11.09 9.68 -8.13
N ALA A 73 -11.04 10.47 -9.20
CA ALA A 73 -9.87 10.56 -10.07
C ALA A 73 -8.60 10.97 -9.30
N LEU A 74 -8.72 12.02 -8.48
CA LEU A 74 -7.59 12.55 -7.69
C LEU A 74 -7.08 11.51 -6.69
N VAL A 75 -7.98 10.88 -5.95
CA VAL A 75 -7.64 9.79 -5.00
C VAL A 75 -6.95 8.64 -5.73
N GLY A 76 -7.45 8.25 -6.90
CA GLY A 76 -6.85 7.21 -7.73
C GLY A 76 -5.43 7.57 -8.20
N PHE A 77 -5.18 8.80 -8.67
CA PHE A 77 -3.83 9.24 -9.05
C PHE A 77 -2.86 9.25 -7.86
N ILE A 78 -3.31 9.74 -6.71
CA ILE A 78 -2.51 9.70 -5.46
C ILE A 78 -2.18 8.25 -5.12
N ALA A 79 -3.17 7.35 -5.14
CA ALA A 79 -2.97 5.94 -4.85
C ALA A 79 -1.94 5.29 -5.80
N VAL A 80 -2.00 5.59 -7.11
CA VAL A 80 -1.02 5.08 -8.09
C VAL A 80 0.39 5.56 -7.78
N ILE A 81 0.57 6.83 -7.44
CA ILE A 81 1.88 7.40 -7.08
C ILE A 81 2.42 6.73 -5.80
N VAL A 82 1.58 6.60 -4.78
CA VAL A 82 1.98 6.02 -3.48
C VAL A 82 2.30 4.53 -3.64
N LEU A 83 1.41 3.74 -4.29
CA LEU A 83 1.64 2.32 -4.58
C LEU A 83 2.94 2.08 -5.35
N SER A 84 3.17 2.86 -6.40
CA SER A 84 4.36 2.74 -7.22
C SER A 84 5.63 3.08 -6.43
N SER A 85 5.64 4.23 -5.73
CA SER A 85 6.78 4.66 -4.94
C SER A 85 7.13 3.64 -3.85
N MET A 86 6.13 3.09 -3.18
CA MET A 86 6.25 2.08 -2.15
C MET A 86 6.86 0.77 -2.70
N VAL A 87 6.37 0.26 -3.84
CA VAL A 87 6.92 -0.95 -4.47
C VAL A 87 8.40 -0.78 -4.79
N PHE A 88 8.81 0.39 -5.31
CA PHE A 88 10.21 0.66 -5.61
C PHE A 88 11.06 0.88 -4.36
N TRP A 89 10.51 1.56 -3.36
CA TRP A 89 11.20 1.82 -2.09
C TRP A 89 11.46 0.53 -1.31
N MET A 90 10.45 -0.37 -1.20
CA MET A 90 10.57 -1.64 -0.47
C MET A 90 11.67 -2.56 -1.01
N ARG A 91 11.95 -2.53 -2.31
CA ARG A 91 13.10 -3.27 -2.88
C ARG A 91 14.44 -2.81 -2.29
N LYS A 92 14.52 -1.56 -1.87
CA LYS A 92 15.73 -0.93 -1.33
C LYS A 92 15.78 -1.04 0.19
N ALA A 93 14.65 -0.78 0.85
CA ALA A 93 14.53 -0.68 2.30
C ALA A 93 14.54 -2.04 3.03
N ALA A 94 14.16 -3.14 2.39
CA ALA A 94 14.09 -4.46 3.03
C ALA A 94 15.42 -4.94 3.67
N ARG A 95 16.54 -4.24 3.41
CA ARG A 95 17.86 -4.55 3.98
C ARG A 95 18.23 -3.70 5.21
N SER A 96 17.66 -2.50 5.34
CA SER A 96 18.05 -1.50 6.35
C SER A 96 17.00 -1.27 7.45
N ILE A 97 15.74 -1.65 7.22
CA ILE A 97 14.63 -1.40 8.15
C ILE A 97 14.95 -1.79 9.59
N LYS A 98 15.57 -2.97 9.80
CA LYS A 98 15.88 -3.45 11.14
C LYS A 98 16.88 -2.53 11.86
N SER A 99 17.95 -2.12 11.19
CA SER A 99 18.97 -1.24 11.77
C SER A 99 18.44 0.17 12.00
N GLU A 100 17.66 0.70 11.07
CA GLU A 100 17.03 2.03 11.18
C GLU A 100 16.07 2.09 12.38
N LEU A 101 15.22 1.07 12.56
CA LEU A 101 14.31 0.99 13.70
C LEU A 101 15.07 0.86 15.03
N HIS A 102 16.15 0.08 15.10
CA HIS A 102 16.96 -0.03 16.33
C HIS A 102 17.55 1.32 16.69
N THR A 103 18.14 2.04 15.74
CA THR A 103 18.68 3.39 15.96
C THR A 103 17.61 4.36 16.43
N SER A 104 16.45 4.36 15.78
CA SER A 104 15.32 5.24 16.15
C SER A 104 14.79 4.97 17.56
N ILE A 105 14.78 3.69 18.02
CA ILE A 105 14.39 3.33 19.39
C ILE A 105 15.45 3.83 20.39
N ASP A 106 16.73 3.65 20.08
CA ASP A 106 17.81 4.09 20.96
C ASP A 106 17.82 5.62 21.08
N ASP A 107 17.61 6.34 19.97
CA ASP A 107 17.48 7.80 19.96
C ASP A 107 16.27 8.28 20.78
N ALA A 108 15.10 7.64 20.62
CA ALA A 108 13.91 7.98 21.38
C ALA A 108 14.09 7.77 22.89
N LEU A 109 14.88 6.77 23.29
CA LEU A 109 15.11 6.44 24.69
C LEU A 109 16.36 7.11 25.30
N ALA A 110 17.28 7.65 24.48
CA ALA A 110 18.50 8.28 24.96
C ALA A 110 18.39 9.80 25.15
N HIS A 111 17.65 10.50 24.32
CA HIS A 111 17.73 11.96 24.17
C HIS A 111 16.54 12.76 24.71
N SER A 112 15.48 12.13 25.24
CA SER A 112 14.30 12.84 25.73
C SER A 112 14.14 12.70 27.24
N SER A 113 13.83 13.82 27.91
CA SER A 113 13.32 13.82 29.28
C SER A 113 11.97 13.06 29.39
N GLU A 114 11.28 12.89 28.24
CA GLU A 114 10.01 12.19 28.10
C GLU A 114 10.16 10.94 27.19
N GLN A 115 10.99 10.00 27.60
CA GLN A 115 11.32 8.77 26.83
C GLN A 115 10.07 8.01 26.35
N GLY A 116 9.01 7.97 27.15
CA GLY A 116 7.75 7.31 26.80
C GLY A 116 7.02 8.00 25.66
N ALA A 117 6.95 9.33 25.68
CA ALA A 117 6.29 10.09 24.63
C ALA A 117 7.04 10.00 23.29
N ALA A 118 8.36 10.03 23.32
CA ALA A 118 9.19 9.85 22.12
C ALA A 118 9.00 8.46 21.48
N LEU A 119 8.93 7.41 22.29
CA LEU A 119 8.65 6.05 21.79
C LEU A 119 7.22 5.92 21.24
N VAL A 120 6.22 6.51 21.92
CA VAL A 120 4.84 6.58 21.41
C VAL A 120 4.81 7.27 20.06
N ALA A 121 5.46 8.44 19.92
CA ALA A 121 5.50 9.19 18.67
C ALA A 121 6.19 8.40 17.56
N MET A 122 7.33 7.77 17.83
CA MET A 122 8.04 6.95 16.86
C MET A 122 7.16 5.81 16.32
N VAL A 123 6.53 5.03 17.22
CA VAL A 123 5.65 3.93 16.83
C VAL A 123 4.41 4.45 16.12
N PHE A 124 3.82 5.54 16.63
CA PHE A 124 2.67 6.20 16.02
C PHE A 124 2.95 6.58 14.56
N PHE A 125 4.02 7.32 14.28
CA PHE A 125 4.32 7.75 12.92
C PHE A 125 4.65 6.57 11.99
N ALA A 126 5.37 5.56 12.50
CA ALA A 126 5.70 4.37 11.71
C ALA A 126 4.44 3.56 11.33
N VAL A 127 3.52 3.35 12.26
CA VAL A 127 2.28 2.58 12.00
C VAL A 127 1.22 3.43 11.30
N ALA A 128 1.11 4.73 11.61
CA ALA A 128 0.17 5.64 10.97
C ALA A 128 0.45 5.80 9.48
N ARG A 129 1.71 5.76 9.08
CA ARG A 129 2.09 5.75 7.67
C ARG A 129 1.46 4.58 6.94
N GLU A 130 1.65 3.35 7.43
CA GLU A 130 1.08 2.15 6.82
C GLU A 130 -0.46 2.17 6.84
N GLY A 131 -1.04 2.68 7.94
CA GLY A 131 -2.48 2.83 8.07
C GLY A 131 -3.08 3.85 7.11
N LEU A 132 -2.43 4.99 6.89
CA LEU A 132 -2.87 5.99 5.91
C LEU A 132 -2.70 5.50 4.47
N GLU A 133 -1.59 4.83 4.14
CA GLU A 133 -1.40 4.18 2.85
C GLU A 133 -2.55 3.20 2.58
N SER A 134 -2.89 2.34 3.57
CA SER A 134 -4.03 1.41 3.50
C SER A 134 -5.36 2.12 3.23
N VAL A 135 -5.61 3.26 3.87
CA VAL A 135 -6.85 4.05 3.67
C VAL A 135 -6.97 4.54 2.22
N PHE A 136 -5.90 5.14 1.66
CA PHE A 136 -5.92 5.61 0.28
C PHE A 136 -6.11 4.46 -0.72
N PHE A 137 -5.47 3.32 -0.48
CA PHE A 137 -5.61 2.15 -1.35
C PHE A 137 -7.01 1.55 -1.30
N LEU A 138 -7.58 1.42 -0.10
CA LEU A 138 -8.94 0.91 0.05
C LEU A 138 -9.97 1.86 -0.58
N LEU A 139 -9.82 3.17 -0.40
CA LEU A 139 -10.70 4.15 -1.06
C LEU A 139 -10.63 4.01 -2.58
N ALA A 140 -9.42 4.00 -3.15
CA ALA A 140 -9.24 3.88 -4.59
C ALA A 140 -9.83 2.57 -5.15
N ILE A 141 -9.72 1.46 -4.41
CA ILE A 141 -10.27 0.18 -4.82
C ILE A 141 -11.79 0.14 -4.66
N PHE A 142 -12.33 0.67 -3.56
CA PHE A 142 -13.77 0.69 -3.32
C PHE A 142 -14.51 1.52 -4.36
N GLN A 143 -13.94 2.63 -4.79
CA GLN A 143 -14.47 3.47 -5.86
C GLN A 143 -14.53 2.74 -7.21
N GLN A 144 -13.56 1.84 -7.48
CA GLN A 144 -13.54 1.07 -8.73
C GLN A 144 -14.28 -0.27 -8.64
N SER A 145 -14.70 -0.69 -7.45
CA SER A 145 -15.32 -1.99 -7.23
C SER A 145 -16.83 -1.87 -7.19
N ALA A 146 -17.52 -2.42 -8.18
CA ALA A 146 -18.99 -2.54 -8.18
C ALA A 146 -19.52 -3.51 -7.09
N ASN A 147 -18.66 -4.24 -6.38
CA ASN A 147 -19.04 -5.31 -5.44
C ASN A 147 -18.93 -4.90 -3.98
N SER A 148 -19.96 -5.24 -3.20
CA SER A 148 -20.02 -5.12 -1.74
C SER A 148 -19.02 -6.00 -0.97
N ASP A 149 -18.28 -6.89 -1.65
CA ASP A 149 -17.37 -7.86 -1.01
C ASP A 149 -15.96 -7.32 -0.73
N ALA A 150 -15.64 -6.13 -1.20
CA ALA A 150 -14.31 -5.53 -1.01
C ALA A 150 -13.94 -5.32 0.48
N PRO A 151 -14.85 -4.85 1.36
CA PRO A 151 -14.56 -4.71 2.79
C PRO A 151 -14.25 -6.04 3.48
N LEU A 152 -14.94 -7.13 3.08
CA LEU A 152 -14.67 -8.47 3.63
C LEU A 152 -13.27 -8.95 3.25
N GLY A 153 -12.83 -8.69 2.00
CA GLY A 153 -11.47 -8.99 1.58
C GLY A 153 -10.44 -8.24 2.41
N ALA A 154 -10.65 -6.94 2.63
CA ALA A 154 -9.78 -6.12 3.47
C ALA A 154 -9.68 -6.64 4.91
N LEU A 155 -10.81 -6.94 5.52
CA LEU A 155 -10.87 -7.50 6.89
C LEU A 155 -10.11 -8.83 7.00
N LEU A 156 -10.32 -9.74 6.05
CA LEU A 156 -9.60 -11.01 6.01
C LEU A 156 -8.09 -10.81 5.84
N GLY A 157 -7.67 -9.85 5.02
CA GLY A 157 -6.27 -9.48 4.85
C GLY A 157 -5.62 -9.03 6.16
N ILE A 158 -6.31 -8.17 6.92
CA ILE A 158 -5.87 -7.72 8.25
C ILE A 158 -5.77 -8.89 9.22
N LEU A 159 -6.79 -9.73 9.32
CA LEU A 159 -6.80 -10.87 10.26
C LEU A 159 -5.67 -11.84 9.97
N VAL A 160 -5.44 -12.17 8.70
CA VAL A 160 -4.35 -13.05 8.29
C VAL A 160 -2.99 -12.40 8.56
N SER A 161 -2.83 -11.10 8.31
CA SER A 161 -1.58 -10.38 8.60
C SER A 161 -1.25 -10.35 10.10
N ILE A 162 -2.24 -10.17 10.97
CA ILE A 162 -2.07 -10.26 12.43
C ILE A 162 -1.61 -11.66 12.83
N GLY A 163 -2.25 -12.71 12.29
CA GLY A 163 -1.86 -14.09 12.54
C GLY A 163 -0.43 -14.41 12.09
N LEU A 164 -0.06 -13.97 10.90
CA LEU A 164 1.30 -14.11 10.36
C LEU A 164 2.32 -13.30 11.17
N GLY A 165 1.99 -12.06 11.53
CA GLY A 165 2.84 -11.20 12.34
C GLY A 165 3.13 -11.81 13.72
N TYR A 166 2.11 -12.34 14.36
CA TYR A 166 2.28 -13.09 15.62
C TYR A 166 3.13 -14.35 15.42
N GLY A 167 2.90 -15.12 14.35
CA GLY A 167 3.68 -16.30 14.02
C GLY A 167 5.15 -16.00 13.77
N ILE A 168 5.47 -14.87 13.12
CA ILE A 168 6.84 -14.39 12.91
C ILE A 168 7.48 -13.97 14.25
N TYR A 169 6.75 -13.20 15.06
CA TYR A 169 7.20 -12.75 16.39
C TYR A 169 7.49 -13.95 17.33
N ALA A 170 6.62 -14.95 17.35
CA ALA A 170 6.79 -16.17 18.13
C ALA A 170 7.89 -17.12 17.59
N GLY A 171 8.50 -16.77 16.44
CA GLY A 171 9.57 -17.58 15.80
C GLY A 171 9.07 -18.86 15.13
N GLY A 172 7.75 -19.07 15.04
CA GLY A 172 7.13 -20.25 14.42
C GLY A 172 7.03 -20.19 12.90
N VAL A 173 7.05 -18.98 12.33
CA VAL A 173 6.91 -18.76 10.88
C VAL A 173 8.14 -18.06 10.32
N ARG A 174 8.78 -18.68 9.33
CA ARG A 174 9.91 -18.09 8.57
C ARG A 174 9.43 -17.71 7.18
N LEU A 175 8.93 -16.49 7.02
CA LEU A 175 8.57 -15.96 5.71
C LEU A 175 9.81 -15.45 4.97
N ASN A 176 9.93 -15.84 3.71
CA ASN A 176 10.91 -15.21 2.82
C ASN A 176 10.35 -13.86 2.33
N LEU A 177 10.49 -12.84 3.19
CA LEU A 177 9.97 -11.49 2.95
C LEU A 177 10.40 -10.94 1.59
N LYS A 178 11.65 -11.20 1.15
CA LYS A 178 12.13 -10.75 -0.16
C LYS A 178 11.29 -11.34 -1.31
N ARG A 179 10.97 -12.63 -1.25
CA ARG A 179 10.15 -13.29 -2.27
C ARG A 179 8.69 -12.83 -2.19
N PHE A 180 8.17 -12.68 -0.98
CA PHE A 180 6.81 -12.18 -0.75
C PHE A 180 6.64 -10.77 -1.33
N PHE A 181 7.49 -9.80 -0.96
CA PHE A 181 7.41 -8.43 -1.47
C PHE A 181 7.71 -8.31 -2.97
N TYR A 182 8.48 -9.22 -3.54
CA TYR A 182 8.69 -9.26 -4.98
C TYR A 182 7.39 -9.61 -5.73
N TRP A 183 6.71 -10.69 -5.34
CA TRP A 183 5.50 -11.14 -6.03
C TRP A 183 4.31 -10.24 -5.75
N THR A 184 4.12 -9.81 -4.51
CA THR A 184 3.06 -8.85 -4.18
C THR A 184 3.31 -7.49 -4.84
N GLY A 185 4.55 -7.03 -4.91
CA GLY A 185 4.91 -5.80 -5.62
C GLY A 185 4.60 -5.86 -7.11
N LEU A 186 4.91 -6.99 -7.77
CA LEU A 186 4.54 -7.21 -9.17
C LEU A 186 3.02 -7.13 -9.37
N PHE A 187 2.26 -7.81 -8.50
CA PHE A 187 0.80 -7.78 -8.54
C PHE A 187 0.25 -6.36 -8.33
N ILE A 188 0.79 -5.61 -7.37
CA ILE A 188 0.37 -4.25 -7.06
C ILE A 188 0.63 -3.29 -8.23
N LEU A 189 1.71 -3.46 -9.00
CA LEU A 189 1.94 -2.65 -10.21
C LEU A 189 0.86 -2.87 -11.27
N VAL A 190 0.36 -4.09 -11.39
CA VAL A 190 -0.78 -4.40 -12.28
C VAL A 190 -2.07 -3.75 -11.78
N VAL A 191 -2.34 -3.85 -10.48
CA VAL A 191 -3.49 -3.17 -9.85
C VAL A 191 -3.39 -1.65 -10.02
N ALA A 192 -2.21 -1.07 -9.80
CA ALA A 192 -1.98 0.36 -9.97
C ALA A 192 -2.23 0.83 -11.43
N ALA A 193 -1.88 0.00 -12.42
CA ALA A 193 -2.23 0.27 -13.82
C ALA A 193 -3.75 0.32 -14.04
N GLY A 194 -4.50 -0.59 -13.41
CA GLY A 194 -5.97 -0.58 -13.43
C GLY A 194 -6.57 0.65 -12.75
N ILE A 195 -6.04 1.02 -11.57
CA ILE A 195 -6.45 2.25 -10.87
C ILE A 195 -6.19 3.49 -11.73
N LEU A 196 -5.05 3.55 -12.42
CA LEU A 196 -4.71 4.66 -13.32
C LEU A 196 -5.72 4.78 -14.48
N ALA A 197 -6.07 3.66 -15.11
CA ALA A 197 -7.07 3.64 -16.19
C ALA A 197 -8.44 4.09 -15.68
N GLY A 198 -8.90 3.58 -14.53
CA GLY A 198 -10.14 4.00 -13.89
C GLY A 198 -10.14 5.50 -13.51
N SER A 199 -9.01 6.03 -13.04
CA SER A 199 -8.88 7.46 -12.71
C SER A 199 -9.05 8.35 -13.93
N LEU A 200 -8.59 7.91 -15.11
CA LEU A 200 -8.83 8.65 -16.36
C LEU A 200 -10.31 8.63 -16.77
N ARG A 201 -11.02 7.53 -16.49
CA ARG A 201 -12.47 7.47 -16.71
C ARG A 201 -13.20 8.45 -15.81
N HIS A 202 -12.94 8.46 -14.50
CA HIS A 202 -13.53 9.42 -13.58
C HIS A 202 -13.22 10.88 -13.99
N LEU A 203 -12.03 11.18 -14.53
CA LEU A 203 -11.71 12.49 -15.11
C LEU A 203 -12.58 12.85 -16.32
N HIS A 204 -12.92 11.86 -17.14
CA HIS A 204 -13.86 12.04 -18.24
C HIS A 204 -15.28 12.27 -17.75
N GLU A 205 -15.76 11.46 -16.81
CA GLU A 205 -17.09 11.59 -16.21
C GLU A 205 -17.27 12.93 -15.46
N ALA A 206 -16.18 13.44 -14.87
CA ALA A 206 -16.12 14.80 -14.31
C ALA A 206 -16.17 15.91 -15.39
N GLY A 207 -15.96 15.57 -16.68
CA GLY A 207 -15.94 16.50 -17.79
C GLY A 207 -14.63 17.28 -17.96
N VAL A 208 -13.56 16.86 -17.26
CA VAL A 208 -12.23 17.53 -17.30
C VAL A 208 -11.36 16.99 -18.44
N TRP A 209 -11.46 15.70 -18.76
CA TRP A 209 -10.68 15.03 -19.80
C TRP A 209 -11.58 14.43 -20.86
N ASN A 210 -11.59 15.04 -22.06
CA ASN A 210 -12.46 14.59 -23.17
C ASN A 210 -11.67 14.08 -24.40
N SER A 211 -10.37 13.90 -24.28
CA SER A 211 -9.52 13.39 -25.36
C SER A 211 -9.37 11.87 -25.28
N LEU A 212 -9.19 11.20 -26.43
CA LEU A 212 -8.96 9.74 -26.52
C LEU A 212 -10.11 8.88 -25.98
N GLN A 213 -11.36 9.34 -26.14
CA GLN A 213 -12.56 8.66 -25.65
C GLN A 213 -13.14 7.62 -26.63
N THR A 214 -12.43 7.35 -27.72
CA THR A 214 -12.84 6.31 -28.68
C THR A 214 -12.79 4.95 -28.01
N VAL A 215 -13.90 4.22 -27.98
CA VAL A 215 -13.94 2.81 -27.51
C VAL A 215 -13.13 1.95 -28.48
N VAL A 216 -12.18 1.18 -27.94
CA VAL A 216 -11.27 0.36 -28.77
C VAL A 216 -11.90 -0.98 -29.13
N PHE A 217 -12.59 -1.59 -28.18
CA PHE A 217 -13.35 -2.84 -28.38
C PHE A 217 -14.56 -2.87 -27.45
N ASP A 218 -15.55 -3.65 -27.82
CA ASP A 218 -16.76 -3.90 -27.02
C ASP A 218 -16.89 -5.41 -26.75
N LEU A 219 -16.69 -5.78 -25.51
CA LEU A 219 -16.84 -7.14 -24.99
C LEU A 219 -18.04 -7.28 -24.06
N SER A 220 -18.93 -6.29 -24.01
CA SER A 220 -20.11 -6.28 -23.12
C SER A 220 -21.01 -7.50 -23.28
N ASN A 221 -21.07 -8.08 -24.50
CA ASN A 221 -21.86 -9.28 -24.80
C ASN A 221 -21.10 -10.60 -24.53
N VAL A 222 -19.77 -10.58 -24.45
CA VAL A 222 -18.94 -11.79 -24.27
C VAL A 222 -18.49 -11.93 -22.82
N LEU A 223 -18.03 -10.83 -22.23
CA LEU A 223 -17.51 -10.81 -20.88
C LEU A 223 -17.88 -9.48 -20.20
N PRO A 224 -19.17 -9.28 -19.86
CA PRO A 224 -19.58 -8.05 -19.18
C PRO A 224 -18.90 -7.91 -17.81
N VAL A 225 -18.57 -6.68 -17.42
CA VAL A 225 -17.98 -6.37 -16.11
C VAL A 225 -18.85 -6.88 -14.96
N SER A 226 -20.18 -6.92 -15.15
CA SER A 226 -21.15 -7.43 -14.18
C SER A 226 -21.14 -8.95 -14.00
N SER A 227 -20.51 -9.72 -14.91
CA SER A 227 -20.36 -11.17 -14.75
C SER A 227 -19.37 -11.50 -13.61
N ALA A 228 -19.51 -12.68 -13.00
CA ALA A 228 -18.61 -13.09 -11.92
C ALA A 228 -17.13 -13.06 -12.36
N PHE A 229 -16.83 -13.46 -13.59
CA PHE A 229 -15.47 -13.46 -14.13
C PHE A 229 -15.02 -12.05 -14.54
N GLY A 230 -15.90 -11.25 -15.16
CA GLY A 230 -15.66 -9.86 -15.50
C GLY A 230 -15.37 -9.01 -14.26
N THR A 231 -16.15 -9.17 -13.20
CA THR A 231 -15.93 -8.52 -11.91
C THR A 231 -14.57 -8.91 -11.28
N LEU A 232 -14.17 -10.17 -11.39
CA LEU A 232 -12.90 -10.65 -10.89
C LEU A 232 -11.73 -10.01 -11.66
N LEU A 233 -11.81 -9.96 -12.99
CA LEU A 233 -10.82 -9.31 -13.85
C LEU A 233 -10.80 -7.80 -13.66
N SER A 234 -11.97 -7.17 -13.54
CA SER A 234 -12.06 -5.73 -13.27
C SER A 234 -11.37 -5.39 -11.94
N GLY A 235 -11.68 -6.12 -10.87
CA GLY A 235 -11.07 -5.90 -9.56
C GLY A 235 -9.57 -6.21 -9.49
N MET A 236 -9.04 -7.17 -10.28
CA MET A 236 -7.64 -7.57 -10.23
C MET A 236 -6.75 -6.82 -11.24
N PHE A 237 -7.26 -6.57 -12.42
CA PHE A 237 -6.48 -6.08 -13.56
C PHE A 237 -7.00 -4.74 -14.10
N GLY A 238 -8.06 -4.19 -13.50
CA GLY A 238 -8.71 -3.00 -14.04
C GLY A 238 -9.42 -3.24 -15.37
N TYR A 239 -9.87 -4.49 -15.61
CA TYR A 239 -10.58 -4.85 -16.84
C TYR A 239 -11.86 -4.05 -16.98
N GLN A 240 -12.12 -3.61 -18.21
CA GLN A 240 -13.36 -2.99 -18.64
C GLN A 240 -13.83 -3.65 -19.93
N ASP A 241 -15.13 -3.82 -20.05
CA ASP A 241 -15.75 -4.43 -21.24
C ASP A 241 -15.77 -3.49 -22.45
N MET A 242 -15.76 -2.16 -22.24
CA MET A 242 -15.69 -1.13 -23.28
C MET A 242 -14.63 -0.08 -22.95
N PRO A 243 -13.32 -0.43 -22.99
CA PRO A 243 -12.28 0.51 -22.61
C PRO A 243 -12.05 1.57 -23.71
N THR A 244 -11.77 2.79 -23.28
CA THR A 244 -11.36 3.87 -24.17
C THR A 244 -9.90 3.77 -24.56
N LEU A 245 -9.51 4.41 -25.64
CA LEU A 245 -8.13 4.47 -26.13
C LEU A 245 -7.20 5.10 -25.06
N GLY A 246 -7.67 6.12 -24.35
CA GLY A 246 -6.93 6.75 -23.25
C GLY A 246 -6.63 5.79 -22.10
N GLU A 247 -7.63 5.01 -21.68
CA GLU A 247 -7.49 4.01 -20.63
C GLU A 247 -6.45 2.93 -21.00
N ILE A 248 -6.54 2.40 -22.23
CA ILE A 248 -5.60 1.35 -22.70
C ILE A 248 -4.18 1.89 -22.78
N ILE A 249 -3.98 3.09 -23.38
CA ILE A 249 -2.65 3.69 -23.46
C ILE A 249 -2.07 3.90 -22.07
N ALA A 250 -2.83 4.49 -21.16
CA ALA A 250 -2.36 4.73 -19.79
C ALA A 250 -1.98 3.43 -19.08
N TYR A 251 -2.82 2.41 -19.17
CA TYR A 251 -2.58 1.09 -18.59
C TYR A 251 -1.29 0.47 -19.13
N VAL A 252 -1.17 0.37 -20.46
CA VAL A 252 -0.04 -0.31 -21.12
C VAL A 252 1.26 0.46 -20.90
N VAL A 253 1.26 1.78 -21.08
CA VAL A 253 2.46 2.61 -20.90
C VAL A 253 2.93 2.57 -19.44
N PHE A 254 2.01 2.76 -18.49
CA PHE A 254 2.36 2.69 -17.07
C PHE A 254 2.92 1.33 -16.70
N LEU A 255 2.26 0.24 -17.10
CA LEU A 255 2.69 -1.11 -16.78
C LEU A 255 4.04 -1.44 -17.41
N ALA A 256 4.25 -1.09 -18.70
CA ALA A 256 5.52 -1.32 -19.39
C ALA A 256 6.66 -0.58 -18.70
N VAL A 257 6.48 0.71 -18.38
CA VAL A 257 7.49 1.54 -17.71
C VAL A 257 7.77 1.01 -16.30
N SER A 258 6.73 0.74 -15.53
CA SER A 258 6.86 0.25 -14.15
C SER A 258 7.54 -1.12 -14.09
N LEU A 259 7.16 -2.06 -14.97
CA LEU A 259 7.79 -3.37 -15.05
C LEU A 259 9.25 -3.27 -15.51
N PHE A 260 9.55 -2.42 -16.47
CA PHE A 260 10.92 -2.20 -16.92
C PHE A 260 11.84 -1.75 -15.76
N PHE A 261 11.41 -0.78 -14.96
CA PHE A 261 12.17 -0.35 -13.80
C PHE A 261 12.17 -1.39 -12.68
N PHE A 262 11.05 -2.09 -12.50
CA PHE A 262 10.93 -3.12 -11.47
C PHE A 262 11.78 -4.36 -11.76
N LEU A 263 11.91 -4.80 -13.01
CA LEU A 263 12.68 -5.97 -13.39
C LEU A 263 14.17 -5.68 -13.54
N ARG A 264 14.60 -4.43 -13.65
CA ARG A 264 16.03 -4.09 -13.66
C ARG A 264 16.71 -4.61 -12.39
N PRO A 265 17.82 -5.35 -12.51
CA PRO A 265 18.59 -5.75 -11.35
C PRO A 265 19.07 -4.50 -10.62
N ALA A 266 18.84 -4.44 -9.29
CA ALA A 266 19.41 -3.38 -8.47
C ALA A 266 20.93 -3.39 -8.66
N GLN A 267 21.51 -2.33 -9.20
CA GLN A 267 22.96 -2.19 -9.38
C GLN A 267 23.61 -2.49 -8.02
N ARG A 268 24.41 -3.54 -7.96
CA ARG A 268 25.35 -3.72 -6.86
C ARG A 268 26.21 -2.47 -6.87
N GLN A 269 26.10 -1.65 -5.85
CA GLN A 269 27.15 -0.67 -5.54
C GLN A 269 28.40 -1.52 -5.26
N THR A 270 29.20 -1.69 -6.29
CA THR A 270 30.51 -2.30 -6.22
C THR A 270 31.31 -1.44 -5.25
N ALA A 271 31.77 -2.07 -4.19
CA ALA A 271 32.59 -1.48 -3.15
C ALA A 271 33.83 -0.79 -3.75
N ALA A 272 33.72 0.49 -4.03
CA ALA A 272 34.83 1.40 -4.28
C ALA A 272 35.40 1.90 -2.92
N ALA A 273 35.67 0.96 -2.00
CA ALA A 273 36.25 1.24 -0.68
C ALA A 273 37.39 0.30 -0.33
N ALA A 274 38.10 -0.22 -1.34
CA ALA A 274 39.26 -1.09 -1.12
C ALA A 274 40.50 -0.61 -1.88
N SER A 275 40.75 0.70 -1.92
CA SER A 275 42.04 1.21 -2.38
C SER A 275 42.37 2.54 -1.71
N ARG A 276 42.57 2.50 -0.38
CA ARG A 276 43.50 3.47 0.25
C ARG A 276 44.80 2.73 0.50
N PRO A 277 45.89 3.04 -0.21
CA PRO A 277 47.21 2.56 0.16
C PRO A 277 47.59 3.23 1.47
N THR A 278 47.98 2.42 2.43
CA THR A 278 48.72 2.84 3.63
C THR A 278 50.09 3.40 3.21
N HIS A 279 50.29 4.67 3.40
CA HIS A 279 51.60 5.30 3.55
C HIS A 279 51.73 5.85 4.94
#